data_8ff50c6bff640f130f4f38d8d20fe78a
#
_entry.id   8ff50c6bff640f130f4f38d8d20fe78a
#
_cell.length_a   1.000
_cell.length_b   1.000
_cell.length_c   1.000
_cell.angle_alpha   90.00
_cell.angle_beta   90.00
_cell.angle_gamma   90.00
#
_symmetry.space_group_name_H-M   'P 1'
#
loop_
_entity.id
_entity.type
_entity.pdbx_description
1 polymer ?
#
loop_
_entity_poly.entity_id
_entity_poly.type
_entity_poly.pdbx_seq_one_letter_code
_entity_poly.pdbx_strand_id
1 'polypeptide(L)'
;MLVEKCCSAPGDTLNHFIGATGVLSGSSLGLNGKSLGSVQGKSILLGSENGSEPLTSLSISFDNQEILGSIDYSGFFEFGGWSGAVSDGAALNSKNDGRVLKAVRLALTGDLSNAYDIWYRCFDSKKGWLGWACNGADAGATISGSFLKTVEVRIVSKGGGAPGITDGAFVSDTSADCAHVVYQAHSANRGWSPSVFDGQVTGTTGQSLSLQALNVSLSGVDDDSQIEARAHVANIGWQEWRSSGYIGTVGQGLAIQALELRLNGSLANQYDIYYRVHSAGYGWLGWAKNGDSAGTTGLNIQIEAVQIELVAKGGDPGASSAPAFITAPALTLQAHVATLGWMNPVGNGDVAGTTGRALAIEALKLNVSSSVSGGIEYSAHVQDVGWQSWTSNGDIAGTVSRAKRIEAIKIRLTGGLSNYFDVWYRAYCQDFGWLDWTSNGQPAGTSKIGYRIESVQVTIVPKGAGAPGSTGRPYTDQPLLPADMMAMLNRANRYSSNTNWLIMVDRQACRLGVFRGQRGSWSYAQYWTCSAGAPSTPTPTGEYTVTGKGYSFGHGYTCYYYTQFYGDYLFHSIPYYQGTFNPMDSRMGMHISQGCVRLPIDRAKWIWDNVPLATKVVIY
;
A
#
# COMPACT_ATOMS: atom_id res chain seq x y z
N MET A 1 37.46 -8.06 -30.97
CA MET A 1 38.45 -8.05 -32.06
C MET A 1 38.46 -6.66 -32.69
N LEU A 2 38.96 -5.65 -31.92
CA LEU A 2 39.15 -4.24 -32.36
C LEU A 2 39.97 -3.49 -31.29
N VAL A 3 41.13 -4.04 -30.90
CA VAL A 3 42.05 -3.45 -29.90
C VAL A 3 43.47 -3.34 -30.45
N GLU A 4 43.65 -3.50 -31.75
CA GLU A 4 44.99 -3.32 -32.35
C GLU A 4 44.99 -2.16 -33.33
N LYS A 5 45.15 -0.92 -32.83
CA LYS A 5 45.74 0.19 -33.62
C LYS A 5 45.82 1.48 -32.79
N CYS A 6 46.53 1.47 -31.69
CA CYS A 6 46.93 2.72 -31.03
C CYS A 6 48.33 2.67 -30.37
N CYS A 7 49.22 1.78 -30.79
CA CYS A 7 50.59 1.78 -30.26
C CYS A 7 51.57 1.44 -31.38
N SER A 8 52.03 2.41 -32.14
CA SER A 8 53.23 2.28 -32.95
C SER A 8 54.30 3.24 -32.46
N ALA A 9 55.32 2.59 -31.89
CA ALA A 9 56.75 2.92 -31.71
C ALA A 9 57.17 4.28 -31.14
N PRO A 10 58.16 4.27 -30.21
CA PRO A 10 58.75 5.47 -29.63
C PRO A 10 59.84 6.04 -30.52
N GLY A 11 59.76 7.31 -30.82
CA GLY A 11 60.83 8.06 -31.50
C GLY A 11 60.39 9.46 -31.85
N ASP A 12 60.65 10.34 -31.00
CA ASP A 12 61.08 11.69 -31.13
C ASP A 12 60.48 12.70 -30.16
N THR A 13 61.38 13.30 -29.52
CA THR A 13 61.36 14.34 -28.50
C THR A 13 60.60 15.59 -28.88
N LEU A 14 59.84 16.08 -27.85
CA LEU A 14 59.69 17.50 -27.49
C LEU A 14 59.34 18.51 -28.60
N ASN A 15 58.30 18.38 -29.37
CA ASN A 15 57.76 19.57 -30.07
C ASN A 15 56.44 19.39 -30.82
N HIS A 16 55.40 18.78 -30.19
CA HIS A 16 54.04 18.88 -30.75
C HIS A 16 52.98 19.17 -29.67
N PHE A 17 53.26 20.17 -28.83
CA PHE A 17 52.24 20.79 -28.00
C PHE A 17 51.69 22.07 -28.66
N ILE A 18 51.31 22.00 -29.92
CA ILE A 18 50.75 23.17 -30.60
C ILE A 18 49.41 22.78 -31.18
N GLY A 19 48.33 23.36 -30.62
CA GLY A 19 47.13 23.62 -31.37
C GLY A 19 45.82 23.04 -30.94
N ALA A 20 45.63 22.51 -29.74
CA ALA A 20 44.25 22.32 -29.24
C ALA A 20 43.67 23.68 -28.83
N THR A 21 42.73 24.21 -29.62
CA THR A 21 42.06 25.49 -29.36
C THR A 21 40.91 25.34 -28.34
N GLY A 22 40.91 24.32 -27.51
CA GLY A 22 39.88 24.08 -26.50
C GLY A 22 40.44 24.02 -25.07
N VAL A 23 39.55 24.09 -24.11
CA VAL A 23 39.84 24.05 -22.67
C VAL A 23 39.16 22.86 -22.02
N LEU A 24 39.93 21.96 -21.40
CA LEU A 24 39.42 20.93 -20.50
C LEU A 24 38.98 21.58 -19.21
N SER A 25 37.83 21.21 -18.75
CA SER A 25 37.30 21.57 -17.42
C SER A 25 36.84 20.31 -16.70
N GLY A 26 37.00 20.27 -15.38
CA GLY A 26 36.52 19.14 -14.63
C GLY A 26 36.44 19.39 -13.14
N SER A 27 35.64 18.59 -12.45
CA SER A 27 35.51 18.58 -11.02
C SER A 27 35.48 17.16 -10.47
N SER A 28 35.78 17.01 -9.19
CA SER A 28 35.79 15.72 -8.51
C SER A 28 35.23 15.80 -7.10
N LEU A 29 34.58 14.71 -6.66
CA LEU A 29 34.06 14.56 -5.33
C LEU A 29 34.65 13.32 -4.66
N GLY A 30 34.85 13.41 -3.34
CA GLY A 30 35.17 12.32 -2.44
C GLY A 30 33.97 11.81 -1.66
N LEU A 31 34.22 11.02 -0.62
CA LEU A 31 33.20 10.47 0.25
C LEU A 31 32.26 11.56 0.81
N ASN A 32 30.99 11.24 0.96
CA ASN A 32 29.94 12.14 1.44
C ASN A 32 29.77 13.43 0.61
N GLY A 33 30.13 13.40 -0.69
CA GLY A 33 30.01 14.54 -1.58
C GLY A 33 31.01 15.68 -1.30
N LYS A 34 32.09 15.42 -0.58
CA LYS A 34 33.15 16.38 -0.31
C LYS A 34 33.82 16.81 -1.61
N SER A 35 33.81 18.10 -1.95
CA SER A 35 34.51 18.62 -3.13
C SER A 35 36.01 18.44 -2.96
N LEU A 36 36.66 17.85 -3.99
CA LEU A 36 38.08 17.68 -4.09
C LEU A 36 38.71 18.68 -5.08
N GLY A 37 37.90 19.61 -5.60
CA GLY A 37 38.34 20.71 -6.43
C GLY A 37 37.73 20.70 -7.83
N SER A 38 37.87 21.84 -8.51
CA SER A 38 37.58 22.02 -9.93
C SER A 38 38.80 22.63 -10.60
N VAL A 39 39.09 22.21 -11.83
CA VAL A 39 40.29 22.62 -12.58
C VAL A 39 39.96 22.89 -14.04
N GLN A 40 40.75 23.75 -14.67
CA GLN A 40 40.69 24.04 -16.11
C GLN A 40 42.07 24.13 -16.69
N GLY A 41 42.26 23.71 -17.95
CA GLY A 41 43.53 23.80 -18.65
C GLY A 41 43.64 22.89 -19.85
N LYS A 42 44.81 22.84 -20.47
CA LYS A 42 45.14 21.87 -21.54
C LYS A 42 45.43 20.47 -20.99
N SER A 43 45.72 20.38 -19.70
CA SER A 43 45.85 19.16 -18.92
C SER A 43 45.19 19.43 -17.57
N ILE A 44 44.36 18.50 -17.10
CA ILE A 44 43.68 18.61 -15.80
C ILE A 44 44.02 17.45 -14.89
N LEU A 45 44.10 17.75 -13.60
CA LEU A 45 44.24 16.78 -12.52
C LEU A 45 42.97 16.83 -11.64
N LEU A 46 42.24 15.72 -11.59
CA LEU A 46 41.03 15.58 -10.81
C LEU A 46 41.33 14.75 -9.56
N GLY A 47 41.15 15.33 -8.37
CA GLY A 47 41.51 14.72 -7.11
C GLY A 47 42.86 15.20 -6.56
N SER A 48 43.47 14.42 -5.66
CA SER A 48 44.76 14.77 -5.01
C SER A 48 45.62 13.55 -4.75
N GLU A 49 46.86 13.54 -5.29
CA GLU A 49 47.84 12.48 -5.06
C GLU A 49 48.18 12.28 -3.59
N ASN A 50 48.30 13.39 -2.85
CA ASN A 50 48.68 13.42 -1.46
C ASN A 50 47.44 13.32 -0.50
N GLY A 51 46.24 13.31 -1.07
CA GLY A 51 45.01 13.15 -0.32
C GLY A 51 44.79 11.71 0.18
N SER A 52 44.08 11.56 1.27
CA SER A 52 43.62 10.25 1.77
C SER A 52 42.23 9.88 1.24
N GLU A 53 41.56 10.80 0.59
CA GLU A 53 40.16 10.66 0.16
C GLU A 53 40.07 9.92 -1.19
N PRO A 54 39.20 8.90 -1.31
CA PRO A 54 38.92 8.26 -2.59
C PRO A 54 38.03 9.16 -3.47
N LEU A 55 38.20 9.00 -4.79
CA LEU A 55 37.24 9.56 -5.75
C LEU A 55 35.96 8.75 -5.77
N THR A 56 34.82 9.45 -5.70
CA THR A 56 33.46 8.85 -5.80
C THR A 56 32.67 9.44 -6.97
N SER A 57 33.14 10.57 -7.54
CA SER A 57 32.51 11.22 -8.69
C SER A 57 33.51 12.05 -9.46
N LEU A 58 33.31 12.09 -10.77
CA LEU A 58 34.03 12.95 -11.71
C LEU A 58 33.05 13.66 -12.64
N SER A 59 33.43 14.87 -13.07
CA SER A 59 32.76 15.59 -14.16
C SER A 59 33.87 16.15 -15.07
N ILE A 60 33.78 15.89 -16.36
CA ILE A 60 34.78 16.30 -17.35
C ILE A 60 34.09 16.86 -18.59
N SER A 61 34.54 18.02 -19.07
CA SER A 61 34.07 18.63 -20.32
C SER A 61 35.24 19.22 -21.11
N PHE A 62 35.04 19.32 -22.41
CA PHE A 62 35.98 19.98 -23.29
C PHE A 62 35.26 21.01 -24.15
N ASP A 63 35.55 22.27 -23.89
CA ASP A 63 35.01 23.39 -24.67
C ASP A 63 35.96 23.69 -25.83
N ASN A 64 35.48 23.40 -27.03
CA ASN A 64 36.11 23.78 -28.29
C ASN A 64 35.03 24.37 -29.20
N GLN A 65 35.09 25.68 -29.42
CA GLN A 65 34.09 26.41 -30.21
C GLN A 65 34.19 26.14 -31.73
N GLU A 66 35.23 25.45 -32.19
CA GLU A 66 35.49 25.27 -33.62
C GLU A 66 35.15 23.87 -34.12
N ILE A 67 35.11 22.85 -33.27
CA ILE A 67 34.93 21.44 -33.65
C ILE A 67 33.85 20.80 -32.82
N LEU A 68 32.84 20.20 -33.49
CA LEU A 68 31.71 19.56 -32.83
C LEU A 68 32.06 18.18 -32.27
N GLY A 69 31.65 17.91 -31.07
CA GLY A 69 31.83 16.62 -30.39
C GLY A 69 31.74 16.74 -28.88
N SER A 70 31.93 15.65 -28.20
CA SER A 70 31.87 15.56 -26.73
C SER A 70 32.94 14.66 -26.15
N ILE A 71 33.17 14.73 -24.84
CA ILE A 71 33.88 13.70 -24.09
C ILE A 71 32.85 12.78 -23.46
N ASP A 72 32.88 11.50 -23.83
CA ASP A 72 32.12 10.46 -23.17
C ASP A 72 33.02 9.71 -22.19
N TYR A 73 32.51 9.46 -20.97
CA TYR A 73 33.28 8.77 -19.94
C TYR A 73 32.43 7.87 -19.07
N SER A 74 33.04 6.76 -18.62
CA SER A 74 32.47 5.81 -17.70
C SER A 74 33.47 5.45 -16.60
N GLY A 75 32.96 5.00 -15.45
CA GLY A 75 33.76 4.61 -14.30
C GLY A 75 33.50 3.19 -13.85
N PHE A 76 34.54 2.52 -13.41
CA PHE A 76 34.42 1.28 -12.66
C PHE A 76 34.37 1.60 -11.17
N PHE A 77 33.25 1.30 -10.55
CA PHE A 77 33.05 1.53 -9.13
C PHE A 77 33.23 0.24 -8.34
N GLU A 78 33.79 0.36 -7.14
CA GLU A 78 33.87 -0.76 -6.20
C GLU A 78 32.49 -1.34 -5.96
N PHE A 79 32.34 -2.66 -6.06
CA PHE A 79 31.08 -3.39 -5.95
C PHE A 79 29.97 -2.97 -6.95
N GLY A 80 30.27 -2.21 -7.99
CA GLY A 80 29.28 -1.74 -8.97
C GLY A 80 29.67 -1.96 -10.44
N GLY A 81 30.90 -2.36 -10.71
CA GLY A 81 31.39 -2.55 -12.06
C GLY A 81 31.42 -1.26 -12.89
N TRP A 82 31.46 -1.39 -14.23
CA TRP A 82 31.42 -0.26 -15.15
C TRP A 82 30.03 0.40 -15.17
N SER A 83 29.99 1.72 -14.98
CA SER A 83 28.78 2.52 -15.18
C SER A 83 28.40 2.65 -16.65
N GLY A 84 27.19 3.09 -16.93
CA GLY A 84 26.88 3.69 -18.25
C GLY A 84 27.75 4.93 -18.51
N ALA A 85 27.99 5.22 -19.78
CA ALA A 85 28.72 6.42 -20.17
C ALA A 85 27.88 7.67 -19.91
N VAL A 86 28.55 8.74 -19.48
CA VAL A 86 27.99 10.10 -19.35
C VAL A 86 28.85 11.04 -20.21
N SER A 87 28.32 12.20 -20.60
CA SER A 87 28.95 13.12 -21.54
C SER A 87 29.09 14.52 -20.97
N ASP A 88 30.09 15.25 -21.42
CA ASP A 88 30.31 16.70 -21.26
C ASP A 88 29.78 17.34 -19.97
N GLY A 89 30.55 17.22 -18.90
CA GLY A 89 30.21 17.85 -17.61
C GLY A 89 29.15 17.16 -16.81
N ALA A 90 28.49 16.13 -17.33
CA ALA A 90 27.57 15.32 -16.53
C ALA A 90 28.33 14.58 -15.43
N ALA A 91 27.80 14.56 -14.21
CA ALA A 91 28.47 13.91 -13.10
C ALA A 91 28.49 12.38 -13.28
N LEU A 92 29.70 11.81 -13.40
CA LEU A 92 29.93 10.39 -13.23
C LEU A 92 29.98 10.11 -11.73
N ASN A 93 28.95 9.49 -11.18
CA ASN A 93 28.85 9.23 -9.75
C ASN A 93 28.37 7.81 -9.44
N SER A 94 28.59 7.39 -8.23
CA SER A 94 28.17 6.09 -7.68
C SER A 94 26.72 6.07 -7.20
N LYS A 95 25.78 6.71 -7.89
CA LYS A 95 24.34 6.74 -7.53
C LYS A 95 24.04 7.18 -6.08
N ASN A 96 24.86 8.06 -5.50
CA ASN A 96 24.78 8.54 -4.11
C ASN A 96 24.98 7.45 -3.02
N ASP A 97 25.56 6.31 -3.35
CA ASP A 97 25.84 5.22 -2.40
C ASP A 97 27.28 5.24 -1.82
N GLY A 98 28.07 6.23 -2.20
CA GLY A 98 29.41 6.44 -1.65
C GLY A 98 30.48 5.45 -2.13
N ARG A 99 30.18 4.64 -3.16
CA ARG A 99 31.15 3.68 -3.73
C ARG A 99 32.35 4.41 -4.34
N VAL A 100 33.52 3.85 -4.12
CA VAL A 100 34.74 4.46 -4.62
C VAL A 100 35.01 4.12 -6.09
N LEU A 101 35.61 5.06 -6.82
CA LEU A 101 35.99 4.88 -8.20
C LEU A 101 37.33 4.13 -8.26
N LYS A 102 37.42 3.08 -9.08
CA LYS A 102 38.60 2.22 -9.25
C LYS A 102 39.26 2.35 -10.62
N ALA A 103 38.46 2.66 -11.66
CA ALA A 103 39.00 2.85 -13.02
C ALA A 103 38.09 3.76 -13.83
N VAL A 104 38.58 4.29 -14.94
CA VAL A 104 37.87 5.14 -15.88
C VAL A 104 38.14 4.77 -17.33
N ARG A 105 37.19 5.09 -18.20
CA ARG A 105 37.31 5.14 -19.66
C ARG A 105 36.89 6.50 -20.15
N LEU A 106 37.68 7.13 -21.01
CA LEU A 106 37.33 8.40 -21.61
C LEU A 106 37.52 8.31 -23.14
N ALA A 107 36.57 8.79 -23.90
CA ALA A 107 36.62 8.82 -25.36
C ALA A 107 36.08 10.14 -25.89
N LEU A 108 36.64 10.62 -26.98
CA LEU A 108 36.11 11.74 -27.75
C LEU A 108 35.08 11.22 -28.76
N THR A 109 34.04 11.99 -29.02
CA THR A 109 33.01 11.68 -30.01
C THR A 109 32.90 12.78 -31.06
N GLY A 110 32.13 12.53 -32.12
CA GLY A 110 31.94 13.48 -33.21
C GLY A 110 33.25 13.84 -33.93
N ASP A 111 33.34 15.04 -34.48
CA ASP A 111 34.49 15.55 -35.20
C ASP A 111 35.70 15.76 -34.28
N LEU A 112 35.50 15.91 -32.96
CA LEU A 112 36.60 15.95 -32.00
C LEU A 112 37.45 14.68 -32.04
N SER A 113 36.85 13.51 -32.22
CA SER A 113 37.55 12.23 -32.30
C SER A 113 38.43 12.09 -33.55
N ASN A 114 38.14 12.87 -34.59
CA ASN A 114 38.94 12.94 -35.81
C ASN A 114 40.12 13.93 -35.71
N ALA A 115 39.97 14.97 -34.87
CA ALA A 115 40.95 16.03 -34.71
C ALA A 115 41.94 15.79 -33.55
N TYR A 116 41.51 15.07 -32.53
CA TYR A 116 42.27 14.89 -31.28
C TYR A 116 42.26 13.45 -30.79
N ASP A 117 43.24 13.14 -29.92
CA ASP A 117 43.28 11.97 -29.05
C ASP A 117 43.19 12.43 -27.60
N ILE A 118 42.45 11.68 -26.79
CA ILE A 118 42.34 11.92 -25.33
C ILE A 118 43.19 10.87 -24.61
N TRP A 119 44.17 11.35 -23.87
CA TRP A 119 45.03 10.55 -23.02
C TRP A 119 44.69 10.79 -21.56
N TYR A 120 44.70 9.71 -20.77
CA TYR A 120 44.43 9.78 -19.35
C TYR A 120 45.15 8.69 -18.59
N ARG A 121 45.45 8.98 -17.31
CA ARG A 121 46.06 8.02 -16.39
C ARG A 121 45.48 8.22 -14.99
N CYS A 122 45.63 7.18 -14.16
CA CYS A 122 45.08 7.17 -12.81
C CYS A 122 46.21 7.05 -11.78
N PHE A 123 46.01 7.70 -10.62
CA PHE A 123 46.80 7.47 -9.42
C PHE A 123 45.96 6.56 -8.49
N ASP A 124 46.41 5.31 -8.37
CA ASP A 124 45.81 4.30 -7.50
C ASP A 124 46.39 4.38 -6.09
N SER A 125 45.57 4.17 -5.06
CA SER A 125 45.95 4.29 -3.64
C SER A 125 47.03 3.31 -3.19
N LYS A 126 47.16 2.15 -3.87
CA LYS A 126 48.16 1.11 -3.57
C LYS A 126 49.33 1.06 -4.57
N LYS A 127 49.10 1.41 -5.85
CA LYS A 127 50.05 1.28 -6.92
C LYS A 127 50.74 2.60 -7.30
N GLY A 128 50.19 3.75 -6.92
CA GLY A 128 50.66 5.05 -7.36
C GLY A 128 50.23 5.37 -8.80
N TRP A 129 51.02 6.17 -9.55
CA TRP A 129 50.74 6.47 -10.94
C TRP A 129 50.83 5.23 -11.83
N LEU A 130 49.74 4.96 -12.55
CA LEU A 130 49.66 3.94 -13.59
C LEU A 130 50.04 4.54 -14.95
N GLY A 131 50.17 3.68 -15.96
CA GLY A 131 50.45 4.08 -17.32
C GLY A 131 49.31 4.91 -17.94
N TRP A 132 49.60 5.50 -19.11
CA TRP A 132 48.62 6.27 -19.88
C TRP A 132 47.77 5.36 -20.75
N ALA A 133 46.46 5.56 -20.70
CA ALA A 133 45.47 5.00 -21.62
C ALA A 133 44.97 6.07 -22.58
N CYS A 134 44.42 5.68 -23.73
CA CYS A 134 43.85 6.61 -24.68
C CYS A 134 42.53 6.10 -25.29
N ASN A 135 41.68 7.04 -25.72
CA ASN A 135 40.52 6.83 -26.60
C ASN A 135 39.64 5.64 -26.23
N GLY A 136 39.17 5.57 -24.98
CA GLY A 136 38.25 4.55 -24.47
C GLY A 136 38.94 3.30 -23.89
N ALA A 137 40.27 3.23 -23.85
CA ALA A 137 40.98 2.15 -23.15
C ALA A 137 40.82 2.28 -21.62
N ASP A 138 40.92 1.17 -20.91
CA ASP A 138 40.79 1.15 -19.46
C ASP A 138 42.00 1.79 -18.77
N ALA A 139 41.76 2.66 -17.76
CA ALA A 139 42.78 3.22 -16.90
C ALA A 139 42.37 3.10 -15.43
N GLY A 140 43.26 2.60 -14.59
CA GLY A 140 42.98 2.40 -13.17
C GLY A 140 43.37 1.02 -12.66
N ALA A 141 42.83 0.62 -11.50
CA ALA A 141 43.11 -0.68 -10.93
C ALA A 141 41.89 -1.26 -10.21
N THR A 142 41.55 -2.50 -10.54
CA THR A 142 40.44 -3.23 -9.83
C THR A 142 40.97 -4.10 -8.69
N ILE A 143 42.09 -3.72 -8.09
CA ILE A 143 42.74 -4.43 -6.99
C ILE A 143 41.92 -4.28 -5.71
N SER A 144 41.83 -5.36 -4.90
CA SER A 144 41.10 -5.35 -3.61
C SER A 144 41.57 -4.24 -2.68
N GLY A 145 40.60 -3.46 -2.17
CA GLY A 145 40.83 -2.36 -1.21
C GLY A 145 41.73 -1.24 -1.79
N SER A 146 41.89 -1.12 -3.13
CA SER A 146 42.42 0.06 -3.77
C SER A 146 41.32 1.00 -4.26
N PHE A 147 41.67 2.24 -4.51
CA PHE A 147 40.75 3.26 -5.06
C PHE A 147 41.55 4.34 -5.78
N LEU A 148 40.90 5.04 -6.68
CA LEU A 148 41.52 6.19 -7.36
C LEU A 148 41.55 7.40 -6.41
N LYS A 149 42.72 8.02 -6.35
CA LYS A 149 42.95 9.31 -5.70
C LYS A 149 42.92 10.46 -6.69
N THR A 150 43.42 10.21 -7.94
CA THR A 150 43.58 11.24 -8.93
C THR A 150 43.40 10.65 -10.32
N VAL A 151 42.82 11.43 -11.23
CA VAL A 151 42.78 11.16 -12.67
C VAL A 151 43.41 12.35 -13.38
N GLU A 152 44.46 12.11 -14.20
CA GLU A 152 45.04 13.11 -15.09
C GLU A 152 44.52 12.90 -16.50
N VAL A 153 44.07 14.00 -17.15
CA VAL A 153 43.50 13.97 -18.49
C VAL A 153 44.22 15.00 -19.36
N ARG A 154 44.58 14.59 -20.60
CA ARG A 154 45.20 15.46 -21.62
C ARG A 154 44.58 15.23 -22.99
N ILE A 155 44.41 16.30 -23.75
CA ILE A 155 44.00 16.24 -25.15
C ILE A 155 45.21 16.66 -26.00
N VAL A 156 45.52 15.85 -27.01
CA VAL A 156 46.59 16.09 -27.98
C VAL A 156 46.03 16.03 -29.40
N SER A 157 46.75 16.64 -30.37
CA SER A 157 46.37 16.51 -31.79
C SER A 157 46.32 15.04 -32.21
N LYS A 158 45.45 14.69 -33.15
CA LYS A 158 45.27 13.32 -33.64
C LYS A 158 46.56 12.68 -34.05
N GLY A 159 46.86 11.50 -33.56
CA GLY A 159 48.11 10.79 -33.78
C GLY A 159 49.28 11.30 -32.94
N GLY A 160 49.06 12.23 -32.01
CA GLY A 160 50.09 12.66 -31.06
C GLY A 160 50.48 11.54 -30.11
N GLY A 161 51.79 11.41 -29.84
CA GLY A 161 52.31 10.35 -28.98
C GLY A 161 51.82 10.42 -27.54
N ALA A 162 51.92 9.30 -26.83
CA ALA A 162 51.54 9.20 -25.41
C ALA A 162 52.37 10.21 -24.58
N PRO A 163 51.74 10.87 -23.58
CA PRO A 163 52.44 11.81 -22.69
C PRO A 163 53.49 11.16 -21.77
N GLY A 164 53.59 9.83 -21.77
CA GLY A 164 54.49 9.06 -20.95
C GLY A 164 54.34 7.55 -21.14
N ILE A 165 54.75 6.77 -20.15
CA ILE A 165 54.69 5.30 -20.17
C ILE A 165 53.20 4.86 -20.26
N THR A 166 52.93 3.92 -21.19
CA THR A 166 51.59 3.36 -21.41
C THR A 166 51.43 1.98 -20.78
N ASP A 167 52.54 1.29 -20.45
CA ASP A 167 52.46 -0.03 -19.80
C ASP A 167 51.80 0.08 -18.42
N GLY A 168 50.91 -0.87 -18.13
CA GLY A 168 50.19 -0.92 -16.86
C GLY A 168 49.17 0.22 -16.68
N ALA A 169 48.57 0.71 -17.77
CA ALA A 169 47.49 1.70 -17.70
C ALA A 169 46.28 1.18 -16.92
N PHE A 170 46.03 -0.12 -17.06
CA PHE A 170 45.00 -0.83 -16.28
C PHE A 170 45.61 -2.06 -15.62
N VAL A 171 45.35 -2.21 -14.32
CA VAL A 171 45.82 -3.34 -13.53
C VAL A 171 44.62 -4.03 -12.91
N SER A 172 44.41 -5.28 -13.31
CA SER A 172 43.38 -6.14 -12.68
C SER A 172 44.05 -7.16 -11.78
N ASP A 173 43.49 -7.38 -10.61
CA ASP A 173 43.83 -8.54 -9.80
C ASP A 173 43.05 -9.74 -10.39
N THR A 174 43.75 -10.82 -10.70
CA THR A 174 43.12 -12.04 -11.25
C THR A 174 42.41 -12.86 -10.18
N SER A 175 42.43 -12.42 -8.91
CA SER A 175 41.81 -13.08 -7.77
C SER A 175 40.67 -12.23 -7.18
N ALA A 176 39.57 -12.85 -6.88
CA ALA A 176 38.40 -12.41 -6.05
C ALA A 176 37.73 -11.05 -6.33
N ASP A 177 38.45 -9.99 -6.78
CA ASP A 177 37.86 -8.67 -7.08
C ASP A 177 37.11 -8.60 -8.44
N CYS A 178 37.11 -9.69 -9.20
CA CYS A 178 36.37 -9.85 -10.45
C CYS A 178 35.12 -10.71 -10.33
N ALA A 179 34.77 -11.13 -9.12
CA ALA A 179 33.55 -11.90 -8.88
C ALA A 179 32.33 -11.01 -9.03
N HIS A 180 31.42 -11.37 -9.92
CA HIS A 180 30.16 -10.67 -10.14
C HIS A 180 28.99 -11.65 -10.10
N VAL A 181 27.87 -11.22 -9.52
CA VAL A 181 26.60 -11.88 -9.75
C VAL A 181 25.94 -11.30 -10.99
N VAL A 182 25.62 -12.16 -11.96
CA VAL A 182 24.96 -11.83 -13.23
C VAL A 182 23.56 -12.40 -13.21
N TYR A 183 22.56 -11.60 -13.49
CA TYR A 183 21.18 -12.06 -13.44
C TYR A 183 20.27 -11.36 -14.44
N GLN A 184 19.19 -12.06 -14.83
CA GLN A 184 18.15 -11.56 -15.72
C GLN A 184 16.80 -12.13 -15.27
N ALA A 185 15.74 -11.35 -15.41
CA ALA A 185 14.39 -11.71 -15.02
C ALA A 185 13.49 -11.94 -16.23
N HIS A 186 12.64 -12.96 -16.17
CA HIS A 186 11.51 -13.15 -17.06
C HIS A 186 10.27 -12.52 -16.45
N SER A 187 9.79 -11.43 -17.03
CA SER A 187 8.59 -10.73 -16.59
C SER A 187 7.39 -11.09 -17.45
N ALA A 188 6.21 -11.15 -16.84
CA ALA A 188 4.96 -11.35 -17.54
C ALA A 188 4.81 -10.35 -18.70
N ASN A 189 4.36 -10.83 -19.86
CA ASN A 189 4.14 -10.05 -21.08
C ASN A 189 5.36 -9.35 -21.69
N ARG A 190 6.57 -9.54 -21.11
CA ARG A 190 7.82 -8.94 -21.61
C ARG A 190 8.90 -9.96 -21.97
N GLY A 191 8.85 -11.15 -21.37
CA GLY A 191 9.89 -12.15 -21.53
C GLY A 191 11.15 -11.81 -20.73
N TRP A 192 12.32 -12.30 -21.19
CA TRP A 192 13.60 -12.09 -20.53
C TRP A 192 14.13 -10.67 -20.71
N SER A 193 14.56 -10.06 -19.62
CA SER A 193 15.29 -8.79 -19.63
C SER A 193 16.74 -8.99 -20.15
N PRO A 194 17.45 -7.91 -20.53
CA PRO A 194 18.90 -7.96 -20.58
C PRO A 194 19.50 -8.38 -19.24
N SER A 195 20.69 -9.00 -19.29
CA SER A 195 21.46 -9.30 -18.09
C SER A 195 21.91 -8.04 -17.38
N VAL A 196 21.86 -8.06 -16.07
CA VAL A 196 22.35 -6.99 -15.18
C VAL A 196 23.35 -7.60 -14.18
N PHE A 197 24.10 -6.73 -13.51
CA PHE A 197 25.19 -7.10 -12.60
C PHE A 197 24.96 -6.48 -11.23
N ASP A 198 25.67 -6.96 -10.26
CA ASP A 198 25.76 -6.51 -8.86
C ASP A 198 24.99 -5.23 -8.50
N GLY A 199 23.98 -5.35 -7.70
CA GLY A 199 23.19 -4.23 -7.22
C GLY A 199 22.29 -3.53 -8.26
N GLN A 200 22.29 -3.94 -9.53
CA GLN A 200 21.38 -3.38 -10.54
C GLN A 200 20.00 -4.03 -10.42
N VAL A 201 18.96 -3.27 -10.74
CA VAL A 201 17.59 -3.76 -10.68
C VAL A 201 17.20 -4.45 -11.98
N THR A 202 16.61 -5.65 -11.90
CA THR A 202 15.94 -6.31 -13.02
C THR A 202 14.47 -6.59 -12.69
N GLY A 203 13.62 -6.63 -13.73
CA GLY A 203 12.17 -6.66 -13.58
C GLY A 203 11.54 -5.29 -13.79
N THR A 204 10.38 -5.05 -13.18
CA THR A 204 9.65 -3.78 -13.34
C THR A 204 9.10 -3.31 -11.98
N THR A 205 9.00 -1.99 -11.79
CA THR A 205 8.30 -1.41 -10.63
C THR A 205 7.13 -0.56 -11.10
N GLY A 206 6.00 -0.62 -10.37
CA GLY A 206 4.81 0.18 -10.67
C GLY A 206 4.04 -0.19 -11.95
N GLN A 207 4.32 -1.35 -12.53
CA GLN A 207 3.65 -1.84 -13.75
C GLN A 207 2.77 -3.07 -13.50
N SER A 208 2.75 -3.58 -12.29
CA SER A 208 2.00 -4.78 -11.89
C SER A 208 2.34 -6.03 -12.74
N LEU A 209 3.57 -6.10 -13.25
CA LEU A 209 4.04 -7.24 -14.03
C LEU A 209 4.84 -8.19 -13.14
N SER A 210 4.35 -9.42 -13.00
CA SER A 210 5.00 -10.44 -12.17
C SER A 210 6.31 -10.93 -12.77
N LEU A 211 7.30 -11.15 -11.91
CA LEU A 211 8.45 -11.98 -12.21
C LEU A 211 7.98 -13.44 -12.24
N GLN A 212 8.29 -14.14 -13.34
CA GLN A 212 7.90 -15.54 -13.53
C GLN A 212 9.10 -16.48 -13.46
N ALA A 213 10.27 -16.02 -13.88
CA ALA A 213 11.53 -16.73 -13.73
C ALA A 213 12.70 -15.76 -13.48
N LEU A 214 13.74 -16.26 -12.84
CA LEU A 214 15.00 -15.58 -12.61
C LEU A 214 16.14 -16.52 -13.00
N ASN A 215 17.03 -16.07 -13.86
CA ASN A 215 18.30 -16.72 -14.13
C ASN A 215 19.40 -15.96 -13.37
N VAL A 216 20.22 -16.67 -12.62
CA VAL A 216 21.31 -16.09 -11.84
C VAL A 216 22.54 -16.96 -11.96
N SER A 217 23.69 -16.33 -12.12
CA SER A 217 24.99 -16.98 -12.27
C SER A 217 26.11 -16.11 -11.69
N LEU A 218 27.29 -16.69 -11.56
CA LEU A 218 28.50 -15.97 -11.19
C LEU A 218 29.39 -15.80 -12.43
N SER A 219 30.19 -14.74 -12.47
CA SER A 219 31.25 -14.54 -13.44
C SER A 219 32.52 -14.06 -12.73
N GLY A 220 33.67 -14.36 -13.31
CA GLY A 220 34.97 -13.99 -12.74
C GLY A 220 35.32 -14.72 -11.44
N VAL A 221 34.83 -15.96 -11.29
CA VAL A 221 35.05 -16.79 -10.09
C VAL A 221 35.80 -18.09 -10.41
N ASP A 222 36.38 -18.69 -9.38
CA ASP A 222 37.03 -19.99 -9.48
C ASP A 222 36.02 -21.11 -9.73
N ASP A 223 36.48 -22.24 -10.32
CA ASP A 223 35.63 -23.37 -10.72
C ASP A 223 34.90 -24.05 -9.57
N ASP A 224 35.36 -23.89 -8.33
CA ASP A 224 34.70 -24.43 -7.12
C ASP A 224 33.56 -23.53 -6.61
N SER A 225 33.46 -22.30 -7.10
CA SER A 225 32.49 -21.30 -6.66
C SER A 225 31.18 -21.42 -7.40
N GLN A 226 30.08 -21.56 -6.67
CA GLN A 226 28.74 -21.72 -7.24
C GLN A 226 27.73 -20.84 -6.50
N ILE A 227 26.70 -20.45 -7.22
CA ILE A 227 25.47 -19.88 -6.65
C ILE A 227 24.35 -20.90 -6.76
N GLU A 228 23.66 -21.13 -5.67
CA GLU A 228 22.42 -21.90 -5.66
C GLU A 228 21.25 -20.98 -5.38
N ALA A 229 20.16 -21.23 -6.09
CA ALA A 229 18.93 -20.46 -5.98
C ALA A 229 17.69 -21.36 -5.98
N ARG A 230 16.63 -20.89 -5.32
CA ARG A 230 15.29 -21.45 -5.45
C ARG A 230 14.21 -20.39 -5.35
N ALA A 231 13.04 -20.67 -5.91
CA ALA A 231 11.89 -19.78 -5.89
C ALA A 231 10.68 -20.44 -5.24
N HIS A 232 9.90 -19.63 -4.51
CA HIS A 232 8.52 -19.98 -4.15
C HIS A 232 7.61 -19.46 -5.26
N VAL A 233 6.95 -20.37 -5.96
CA VAL A 233 6.10 -20.07 -7.12
C VAL A 233 4.64 -20.24 -6.74
N ALA A 234 3.80 -19.33 -7.22
CA ALA A 234 2.36 -19.39 -7.02
C ALA A 234 1.79 -20.77 -7.44
N ASN A 235 0.96 -21.38 -6.60
CA ASN A 235 0.35 -22.70 -6.78
C ASN A 235 1.32 -23.91 -6.81
N ILE A 236 2.64 -23.68 -6.72
CA ILE A 236 3.66 -24.76 -6.68
C ILE A 236 4.31 -24.82 -5.29
N GLY A 237 4.59 -23.66 -4.68
CA GLY A 237 5.38 -23.55 -3.45
C GLY A 237 6.88 -23.46 -3.74
N TRP A 238 7.73 -23.80 -2.75
CA TRP A 238 9.17 -23.80 -2.88
C TRP A 238 9.65 -24.88 -3.84
N GLN A 239 10.45 -24.46 -4.83
CA GLN A 239 11.16 -25.36 -5.73
C GLN A 239 12.43 -25.91 -5.05
N GLU A 240 13.01 -26.96 -5.63
CA GLU A 240 14.32 -27.47 -5.23
C GLU A 240 15.43 -26.46 -5.56
N TRP A 241 16.52 -26.49 -4.77
CA TRP A 241 17.72 -25.71 -5.04
C TRP A 241 18.36 -26.09 -6.39
N ARG A 242 18.80 -25.08 -7.13
CA ARG A 242 19.47 -25.22 -8.42
C ARG A 242 20.73 -24.38 -8.45
N SER A 243 21.81 -24.97 -8.98
CA SER A 243 23.09 -24.29 -9.24
C SER A 243 23.24 -23.82 -10.69
N SER A 244 22.29 -24.14 -11.56
CA SER A 244 22.33 -23.75 -12.99
C SER A 244 20.94 -23.61 -13.57
N GLY A 245 20.82 -22.84 -14.65
CA GLY A 245 19.56 -22.53 -15.29
C GLY A 245 18.73 -21.53 -14.50
N TYR A 246 17.46 -21.41 -14.82
CA TYR A 246 16.55 -20.47 -14.15
C TYR A 246 15.75 -21.17 -13.05
N ILE A 247 15.37 -20.39 -12.03
CA ILE A 247 14.35 -20.70 -11.03
C ILE A 247 13.02 -20.03 -11.43
N GLY A 248 11.89 -20.54 -10.92
CA GLY A 248 10.56 -20.11 -11.35
C GLY A 248 10.04 -20.92 -12.54
N THR A 249 9.18 -20.32 -13.35
CA THR A 249 8.54 -20.97 -14.51
C THR A 249 8.50 -20.04 -15.71
N VAL A 250 8.64 -20.59 -16.91
CA VAL A 250 8.49 -19.86 -18.18
C VAL A 250 7.29 -20.46 -18.94
N GLY A 251 6.43 -19.60 -19.49
CA GLY A 251 5.27 -20.02 -20.30
C GLY A 251 4.07 -20.57 -19.50
N GLN A 252 4.13 -20.61 -18.16
CA GLN A 252 3.03 -21.10 -17.31
C GLN A 252 2.20 -19.98 -16.69
N GLY A 253 2.61 -18.71 -16.81
CA GLY A 253 1.91 -17.57 -16.23
C GLY A 253 1.95 -17.52 -14.69
N LEU A 254 2.83 -18.30 -14.04
CA LEU A 254 2.91 -18.36 -12.58
C LEU A 254 3.96 -17.40 -12.04
N ALA A 255 3.56 -16.59 -11.06
CA ALA A 255 4.43 -15.60 -10.44
C ALA A 255 5.39 -16.22 -9.41
N ILE A 256 6.61 -15.71 -9.34
CA ILE A 256 7.48 -15.88 -8.17
C ILE A 256 6.93 -14.99 -7.05
N GLN A 257 6.86 -15.53 -5.84
CA GLN A 257 6.40 -14.85 -4.62
C GLN A 257 7.51 -14.63 -3.60
N ALA A 258 8.49 -15.52 -3.57
CA ALA A 258 9.70 -15.41 -2.77
C ALA A 258 10.88 -16.10 -3.45
N LEU A 259 12.11 -15.75 -3.04
CA LEU A 259 13.34 -16.40 -3.48
C LEU A 259 14.36 -16.53 -2.35
N GLU A 260 15.26 -17.47 -2.54
CA GLU A 260 16.42 -17.71 -1.70
C GLU A 260 17.63 -17.97 -2.59
N LEU A 261 18.77 -17.35 -2.22
CA LEU A 261 20.05 -17.50 -2.93
C LEU A 261 21.17 -17.72 -1.91
N ARG A 262 22.11 -18.59 -2.23
CA ARG A 262 23.31 -18.82 -1.42
C ARG A 262 24.53 -19.10 -2.28
N LEU A 263 25.69 -18.76 -1.75
CA LEU A 263 26.99 -19.07 -2.34
C LEU A 263 27.52 -20.38 -1.75
N ASN A 264 28.24 -21.12 -2.58
CA ASN A 264 29.02 -22.29 -2.21
C ASN A 264 30.46 -22.14 -2.72
N GLY A 265 31.41 -22.96 -2.17
CA GLY A 265 32.81 -22.94 -2.56
C GLY A 265 33.62 -21.82 -1.94
N SER A 266 34.75 -21.49 -2.54
CA SER A 266 35.72 -20.52 -2.03
C SER A 266 35.14 -19.12 -1.92
N LEU A 267 34.26 -18.71 -2.83
CA LEU A 267 33.61 -17.41 -2.83
C LEU A 267 32.74 -17.16 -1.59
N ALA A 268 32.11 -18.19 -1.05
CA ALA A 268 31.29 -18.09 0.17
C ALA A 268 32.09 -17.70 1.42
N ASN A 269 33.42 -17.86 1.40
CA ASN A 269 34.31 -17.43 2.48
C ASN A 269 34.71 -15.96 2.35
N GLN A 270 34.59 -15.39 1.15
CA GLN A 270 35.05 -14.03 0.83
C GLN A 270 33.90 -13.04 0.74
N TYR A 271 32.71 -13.50 0.30
CA TYR A 271 31.53 -12.67 0.10
C TYR A 271 30.31 -13.23 0.79
N ASP A 272 29.40 -12.33 1.14
CA ASP A 272 27.99 -12.59 1.42
C ASP A 272 27.17 -12.20 0.17
N ILE A 273 26.16 -13.00 -0.21
CA ILE A 273 25.22 -12.62 -1.25
C ILE A 273 24.00 -12.01 -0.61
N TYR A 274 23.70 -10.76 -0.95
CA TYR A 274 22.53 -10.04 -0.53
C TYR A 274 21.53 -9.92 -1.67
N TYR A 275 20.26 -9.99 -1.35
CA TYR A 275 19.19 -9.82 -2.34
C TYR A 275 17.95 -9.27 -1.69
N ARG A 276 17.23 -8.44 -2.44
CA ARG A 276 15.92 -7.91 -2.06
C ARG A 276 14.97 -7.89 -3.24
N VAL A 277 13.67 -7.84 -2.94
CA VAL A 277 12.64 -7.90 -3.95
C VAL A 277 11.66 -6.73 -3.81
N HIS A 278 11.11 -6.30 -4.94
CA HIS A 278 9.94 -5.43 -5.00
C HIS A 278 8.70 -6.30 -5.08
N SER A 279 7.87 -6.27 -4.05
CA SER A 279 6.63 -7.03 -3.96
C SER A 279 5.41 -6.14 -4.25
N ALA A 280 4.46 -6.65 -5.01
CA ALA A 280 3.24 -5.92 -5.38
C ALA A 280 2.51 -5.39 -4.14
N GLY A 281 2.20 -4.09 -4.14
CA GLY A 281 1.52 -3.41 -3.03
C GLY A 281 2.41 -3.10 -1.81
N TYR A 282 3.56 -3.75 -1.65
CA TYR A 282 4.48 -3.51 -0.53
C TYR A 282 5.73 -2.71 -0.92
N GLY A 283 6.06 -2.66 -2.21
CA GLY A 283 7.28 -2.00 -2.68
C GLY A 283 8.54 -2.84 -2.38
N TRP A 284 9.68 -2.16 -2.23
CA TRP A 284 10.93 -2.82 -1.88
C TRP A 284 10.91 -3.31 -0.44
N LEU A 285 11.10 -4.62 -0.26
CA LEU A 285 11.35 -5.25 1.04
C LEU A 285 12.82 -5.09 1.42
N GLY A 286 13.15 -5.51 2.65
CA GLY A 286 14.51 -5.49 3.16
C GLY A 286 15.44 -6.48 2.47
N TRP A 287 16.73 -6.39 2.81
CA TRP A 287 17.74 -7.31 2.33
C TRP A 287 17.68 -8.66 3.07
N ALA A 288 17.63 -9.73 2.31
CA ALA A 288 17.92 -11.10 2.76
C ALA A 288 19.34 -11.46 2.35
N LYS A 289 19.95 -12.46 3.00
CA LYS A 289 21.30 -12.92 2.68
C LYS A 289 21.48 -14.43 2.83
N ASN A 290 22.39 -15.00 2.05
CA ASN A 290 22.98 -16.33 2.27
C ASN A 290 21.96 -17.46 2.52
N GLY A 291 20.87 -17.49 1.78
CA GLY A 291 19.83 -18.52 1.90
C GLY A 291 18.64 -18.10 2.73
N ASP A 292 18.62 -16.91 3.34
CA ASP A 292 17.42 -16.36 3.96
C ASP A 292 16.35 -16.06 2.91
N SER A 293 15.07 -16.14 3.26
CA SER A 293 13.99 -15.86 2.33
C SER A 293 13.83 -14.35 2.06
N ALA A 294 13.60 -13.97 0.80
CA ALA A 294 13.17 -12.63 0.38
C ALA A 294 11.83 -12.70 -0.36
N GLY A 295 10.86 -11.85 0.01
CA GLY A 295 9.53 -11.83 -0.61
C GLY A 295 8.40 -12.18 0.34
N THR A 296 7.39 -12.90 -0.16
CA THR A 296 6.21 -13.26 0.63
C THR A 296 5.78 -14.69 0.40
N THR A 297 5.13 -15.32 1.40
CA THR A 297 4.45 -16.60 1.23
C THR A 297 3.09 -16.61 1.93
N GLY A 298 2.13 -17.37 1.35
CA GLY A 298 0.77 -17.47 1.88
C GLY A 298 -0.12 -16.24 1.66
N LEU A 299 0.36 -15.24 0.90
CA LEU A 299 -0.33 -13.95 0.67
C LEU A 299 -0.78 -13.78 -0.79
N ASN A 300 -0.32 -14.66 -1.67
CA ASN A 300 -0.53 -14.53 -3.12
C ASN A 300 -0.05 -13.19 -3.71
N ILE A 301 1.06 -12.67 -3.17
CA ILE A 301 1.68 -11.43 -3.62
C ILE A 301 2.88 -11.77 -4.49
N GLN A 302 2.90 -11.23 -5.70
CA GLN A 302 3.97 -11.43 -6.69
C GLN A 302 5.18 -10.54 -6.43
N ILE A 303 6.36 -11.03 -6.81
CA ILE A 303 7.56 -10.21 -7.00
C ILE A 303 7.45 -9.55 -8.38
N GLU A 304 7.87 -8.28 -8.46
CA GLU A 304 7.87 -7.48 -9.69
C GLU A 304 9.28 -7.12 -10.14
N ALA A 305 10.22 -6.97 -9.19
CA ALA A 305 11.62 -6.71 -9.48
C ALA A 305 12.53 -7.32 -8.40
N VAL A 306 13.78 -7.53 -8.76
CA VAL A 306 14.82 -8.05 -7.87
C VAL A 306 16.12 -7.26 -8.02
N GLN A 307 16.86 -7.17 -6.92
CA GLN A 307 18.20 -6.62 -6.83
C GLN A 307 19.07 -7.62 -6.06
N ILE A 308 20.24 -7.97 -6.62
CA ILE A 308 21.16 -8.96 -6.04
C ILE A 308 22.57 -8.36 -6.04
N GLU A 309 23.31 -8.55 -4.97
CA GLU A 309 24.63 -7.95 -4.78
C GLU A 309 25.56 -8.88 -4.01
N LEU A 310 26.82 -8.96 -4.45
CA LEU A 310 27.91 -9.56 -3.70
C LEU A 310 28.55 -8.49 -2.82
N VAL A 311 28.60 -8.73 -1.53
CA VAL A 311 29.22 -7.83 -0.54
C VAL A 311 30.35 -8.57 0.14
N ALA A 312 31.49 -7.92 0.34
CA ALA A 312 32.60 -8.52 1.09
C ALA A 312 32.11 -9.10 2.42
N LYS A 313 32.68 -10.25 2.83
CA LYS A 313 32.24 -11.00 4.01
C LYS A 313 32.12 -10.13 5.25
N GLY A 314 30.91 -10.14 5.85
CA GLY A 314 30.58 -9.30 7.00
C GLY A 314 30.26 -7.83 6.69
N GLY A 315 30.23 -7.43 5.40
CA GLY A 315 29.78 -6.11 4.98
C GLY A 315 28.25 -5.98 4.97
N ASP A 316 27.77 -4.77 4.67
CA ASP A 316 26.34 -4.40 4.65
C ASP A 316 26.00 -3.73 3.31
N PRO A 317 24.95 -4.17 2.58
CA PRO A 317 24.52 -3.55 1.32
C PRO A 317 23.75 -2.23 1.52
N GLY A 318 23.62 -1.78 2.76
CA GLY A 318 22.87 -0.60 3.17
C GLY A 318 21.65 -0.92 4.03
N ALA A 319 21.39 -0.07 5.01
CA ALA A 319 20.32 -0.27 5.98
C ALA A 319 18.94 -0.27 5.34
N SER A 320 18.09 -1.21 5.74
CA SER A 320 16.66 -1.22 5.44
C SER A 320 15.88 -1.51 6.71
N SER A 321 14.86 -0.72 7.00
CA SER A 321 13.94 -0.96 8.12
C SER A 321 12.79 -1.91 7.76
N ALA A 322 12.62 -2.23 6.47
CA ALA A 322 11.60 -3.16 6.01
C ALA A 322 12.03 -4.61 6.26
N PRO A 323 11.10 -5.54 6.58
CA PRO A 323 11.41 -6.97 6.65
C PRO A 323 11.79 -7.49 5.25
N ALA A 324 12.73 -8.43 5.19
CA ALA A 324 13.08 -9.09 3.94
C ALA A 324 12.00 -10.08 3.48
N PHE A 325 11.30 -10.69 4.45
CA PHE A 325 10.33 -11.74 4.20
C PHE A 325 9.08 -11.60 5.06
N ILE A 326 7.92 -11.76 4.43
CA ILE A 326 6.62 -11.62 5.08
C ILE A 326 5.75 -12.87 4.80
N THR A 327 5.28 -13.50 5.87
CA THR A 327 4.34 -14.61 5.79
C THR A 327 2.93 -14.18 6.18
N ALA A 328 1.93 -14.92 5.74
CA ALA A 328 0.56 -14.72 6.21
C ALA A 328 0.51 -14.82 7.75
N PRO A 329 -0.09 -13.84 8.45
CA PRO A 329 -0.24 -13.92 9.88
C PRO A 329 -1.16 -15.07 10.30
N ALA A 330 -0.78 -15.82 11.32
CA ALA A 330 -1.64 -16.83 11.91
C ALA A 330 -2.50 -16.19 13.00
N LEU A 331 -3.81 -16.04 12.73
CA LEU A 331 -4.81 -15.58 13.67
C LEU A 331 -5.40 -16.75 14.44
N THR A 332 -5.59 -16.58 15.75
CA THR A 332 -6.40 -17.45 16.59
C THR A 332 -7.48 -16.62 17.27
N LEU A 333 -8.74 -17.02 17.12
CA LEU A 333 -9.91 -16.39 17.72
C LEU A 333 -10.67 -17.41 18.55
N GLN A 334 -10.96 -17.08 19.81
CA GLN A 334 -11.72 -17.94 20.72
C GLN A 334 -12.83 -17.17 21.40
N ALA A 335 -14.06 -17.71 21.41
CA ALA A 335 -15.22 -17.12 22.06
C ALA A 335 -15.61 -17.91 23.31
N HIS A 336 -15.94 -17.19 24.38
CA HIS A 336 -16.68 -17.70 25.54
C HIS A 336 -18.17 -17.43 25.33
N VAL A 337 -18.93 -18.51 25.20
CA VAL A 337 -20.38 -18.43 24.93
C VAL A 337 -21.15 -18.80 26.18
N ALA A 338 -22.19 -18.05 26.45
CA ALA A 338 -23.13 -18.28 27.58
C ALA A 338 -23.54 -19.74 27.63
N THR A 339 -23.48 -20.36 28.80
CA THR A 339 -23.81 -21.76 29.11
C THR A 339 -22.85 -22.82 28.50
N LEU A 340 -22.06 -22.47 27.45
CA LEU A 340 -21.14 -23.40 26.79
C LEU A 340 -19.68 -23.22 27.25
N GLY A 341 -19.33 -22.00 27.76
CA GLY A 341 -17.96 -21.69 28.14
C GLY A 341 -17.07 -21.37 26.94
N TRP A 342 -15.74 -21.55 27.09
CA TRP A 342 -14.77 -21.37 26.02
C TRP A 342 -14.91 -22.44 24.94
N MET A 343 -15.20 -22.00 23.71
CA MET A 343 -15.27 -22.88 22.54
C MET A 343 -13.85 -23.15 22.01
N ASN A 344 -13.74 -24.11 21.07
CA ASN A 344 -12.47 -24.34 20.38
C ASN A 344 -12.03 -23.09 19.62
N PRO A 345 -10.71 -22.79 19.60
CA PRO A 345 -10.18 -21.72 18.79
C PRO A 345 -10.40 -21.95 17.30
N VAL A 346 -10.61 -20.88 16.56
CA VAL A 346 -10.74 -20.88 15.09
C VAL A 346 -9.68 -19.99 14.46
N GLY A 347 -9.44 -20.18 13.15
CA GLY A 347 -8.41 -19.49 12.38
C GLY A 347 -8.89 -18.22 11.67
N ASN A 348 -8.02 -17.74 10.76
CA ASN A 348 -8.26 -16.54 9.96
C ASN A 348 -9.46 -16.74 9.02
N GLY A 349 -10.48 -15.90 9.15
CA GLY A 349 -11.70 -15.96 8.35
C GLY A 349 -12.77 -16.94 8.84
N ASP A 350 -12.51 -17.71 9.89
CA ASP A 350 -13.49 -18.62 10.48
C ASP A 350 -14.44 -17.90 11.44
N VAL A 351 -15.55 -18.56 11.78
CA VAL A 351 -16.59 -18.03 12.68
C VAL A 351 -16.40 -18.57 14.10
N ALA A 352 -16.24 -17.67 15.07
CA ALA A 352 -16.26 -18.02 16.49
C ALA A 352 -17.62 -17.68 17.13
N GLY A 353 -18.13 -18.55 17.97
CA GLY A 353 -19.43 -18.42 18.62
C GLY A 353 -20.49 -19.33 18.00
N THR A 354 -21.76 -18.97 18.14
CA THR A 354 -22.90 -19.78 17.64
C THR A 354 -23.87 -18.90 16.86
N THR A 355 -24.37 -19.38 15.72
CA THR A 355 -25.43 -18.68 14.97
C THR A 355 -26.78 -19.35 15.19
N GLY A 356 -27.85 -18.56 15.39
CA GLY A 356 -29.23 -19.03 15.51
C GLY A 356 -29.55 -19.87 16.77
N ARG A 357 -28.66 -19.86 17.77
CA ARG A 357 -28.87 -20.57 19.04
C ARG A 357 -29.33 -19.64 20.19
N ALA A 358 -29.42 -18.35 19.93
CA ALA A 358 -29.76 -17.32 20.88
C ALA A 358 -28.83 -17.28 22.13
N LEU A 359 -27.57 -17.68 21.96
CA LEU A 359 -26.55 -17.67 23.01
C LEU A 359 -25.57 -16.50 22.82
N ALA A 360 -25.37 -15.73 23.89
CA ALA A 360 -24.49 -14.57 23.88
C ALA A 360 -23.02 -14.98 23.92
N ILE A 361 -22.17 -14.28 23.18
CA ILE A 361 -20.74 -14.21 23.50
C ILE A 361 -20.57 -13.30 24.72
N GLU A 362 -19.86 -13.78 25.74
CA GLU A 362 -19.56 -13.06 26.97
C GLU A 362 -18.12 -12.57 27.05
N ALA A 363 -17.19 -13.30 26.37
CA ALA A 363 -15.79 -12.91 26.27
C ALA A 363 -15.15 -13.42 24.97
N LEU A 364 -14.06 -12.76 24.56
CA LEU A 364 -13.24 -13.10 23.39
C LEU A 364 -11.77 -13.10 23.78
N LYS A 365 -11.00 -13.95 23.10
CA LYS A 365 -9.53 -13.91 23.02
C LYS A 365 -9.11 -13.94 21.58
N LEU A 366 -8.22 -13.03 21.21
CA LEU A 366 -7.58 -13.02 19.91
C LEU A 366 -6.06 -13.06 20.09
N ASN A 367 -5.39 -13.84 19.27
CA ASN A 367 -3.93 -13.86 19.23
C ASN A 367 -3.48 -13.88 17.78
N VAL A 368 -2.36 -13.20 17.48
CA VAL A 368 -1.73 -13.22 16.18
C VAL A 368 -0.26 -13.54 16.31
N SER A 369 0.24 -14.44 15.47
CA SER A 369 1.67 -14.66 15.27
C SER A 369 2.04 -14.32 13.83
N SER A 370 3.19 -13.66 13.63
CA SER A 370 3.62 -13.13 12.34
C SER A 370 5.14 -13.06 12.27
N SER A 371 5.70 -13.11 11.07
CA SER A 371 7.10 -12.79 10.77
C SER A 371 7.42 -11.31 10.96
N VAL A 372 6.39 -10.45 10.99
CA VAL A 372 6.52 -9.00 11.21
C VAL A 372 6.18 -8.67 12.65
N SER A 373 6.97 -7.79 13.28
CA SER A 373 6.73 -7.34 14.65
C SER A 373 5.39 -6.61 14.80
N GLY A 374 4.71 -6.84 15.92
CA GLY A 374 3.41 -6.25 16.20
C GLY A 374 2.46 -7.25 16.85
N GLY A 375 1.20 -6.88 16.93
CA GLY A 375 0.18 -7.69 17.58
C GLY A 375 -1.23 -7.30 17.16
N ILE A 376 -2.20 -7.83 17.89
CA ILE A 376 -3.62 -7.52 17.73
C ILE A 376 -4.16 -6.97 19.05
N GLU A 377 -4.85 -5.84 18.97
CA GLU A 377 -5.58 -5.25 20.10
C GLU A 377 -7.07 -5.25 19.81
N TYR A 378 -7.85 -5.46 20.85
CA TYR A 378 -9.30 -5.51 20.76
C TYR A 378 -9.96 -5.01 22.04
N SER A 379 -11.21 -4.55 21.89
CA SER A 379 -12.05 -4.03 22.96
C SER A 379 -13.47 -4.51 22.77
N ALA A 380 -14.17 -4.81 23.86
CA ALA A 380 -15.57 -5.22 23.88
C ALA A 380 -16.44 -4.13 24.51
N HIS A 381 -17.62 -3.90 23.93
CA HIS A 381 -18.73 -3.21 24.58
C HIS A 381 -19.56 -4.24 25.32
N VAL A 382 -19.56 -4.17 26.64
CA VAL A 382 -20.20 -5.15 27.51
C VAL A 382 -21.45 -4.54 28.12
N GLN A 383 -22.51 -5.34 28.24
CA GLN A 383 -23.75 -4.98 28.90
C GLN A 383 -23.49 -4.31 30.25
N ASP A 384 -24.16 -3.17 30.53
CA ASP A 384 -24.08 -2.37 31.76
C ASP A 384 -22.65 -1.88 32.14
N VAL A 385 -21.65 -2.09 31.27
CA VAL A 385 -20.27 -1.65 31.48
C VAL A 385 -19.86 -0.65 30.39
N GLY A 386 -20.31 -0.86 29.16
CA GLY A 386 -19.88 -0.08 28.00
C GLY A 386 -18.56 -0.59 27.41
N TRP A 387 -17.84 0.28 26.68
CA TRP A 387 -16.55 -0.05 26.10
C TRP A 387 -15.47 -0.25 27.17
N GLN A 388 -14.86 -1.43 27.15
CA GLN A 388 -13.68 -1.73 27.96
C GLN A 388 -12.41 -1.09 27.37
N SER A 389 -11.36 -1.01 28.16
CA SER A 389 -10.03 -0.67 27.66
C SER A 389 -9.57 -1.68 26.61
N TRP A 390 -8.68 -1.23 25.70
CA TRP A 390 -8.02 -2.13 24.77
C TRP A 390 -7.22 -3.19 25.54
N THR A 391 -7.32 -4.42 25.07
CA THR A 391 -6.50 -5.55 25.51
C THR A 391 -5.78 -6.16 24.31
N SER A 392 -4.80 -7.01 24.51
CA SER A 392 -3.91 -7.49 23.45
C SER A 392 -3.66 -8.99 23.53
N ASN A 393 -3.22 -9.55 22.43
CA ASN A 393 -2.69 -10.90 22.23
C ASN A 393 -3.00 -11.92 23.32
N GLY A 394 -4.17 -12.55 23.27
CA GLY A 394 -4.57 -13.65 24.16
C GLY A 394 -5.22 -13.24 25.47
N ASP A 395 -5.23 -11.95 25.83
CA ASP A 395 -5.93 -11.45 26.99
C ASP A 395 -7.46 -11.44 26.75
N ILE A 396 -8.25 -11.37 27.83
CA ILE A 396 -9.70 -11.45 27.75
C ILE A 396 -10.31 -10.07 27.52
N ALA A 397 -11.07 -9.89 26.43
CA ALA A 397 -12.05 -8.83 26.30
C ALA A 397 -13.47 -9.38 26.60
N GLY A 398 -14.26 -8.66 27.36
CA GLY A 398 -15.54 -9.13 27.86
C GLY A 398 -15.49 -9.55 29.32
N THR A 399 -16.37 -10.45 29.73
CA THR A 399 -16.43 -10.96 31.11
C THR A 399 -16.66 -12.47 31.13
N VAL A 400 -16.05 -13.14 32.10
CA VAL A 400 -16.27 -14.57 32.34
C VAL A 400 -16.97 -14.74 33.68
N SER A 401 -17.93 -15.66 33.77
CA SER A 401 -18.73 -15.97 34.97
C SER A 401 -19.56 -14.79 35.55
N ARG A 402 -19.92 -13.81 34.70
CA ARG A 402 -20.73 -12.66 35.08
C ARG A 402 -22.06 -12.56 34.34
N ALA A 403 -22.33 -13.50 33.42
CA ALA A 403 -23.54 -13.53 32.58
C ALA A 403 -23.82 -12.19 31.86
N LYS A 404 -22.76 -11.46 31.48
CA LYS A 404 -22.86 -10.19 30.74
C LYS A 404 -22.47 -10.41 29.30
N ARG A 405 -23.41 -10.11 28.39
CA ARG A 405 -23.18 -10.24 26.95
C ARG A 405 -22.21 -9.17 26.41
N ILE A 406 -21.48 -9.50 25.37
CA ILE A 406 -20.87 -8.53 24.49
C ILE A 406 -21.92 -8.03 23.48
N GLU A 407 -21.95 -6.72 23.26
CA GLU A 407 -22.88 -6.04 22.34
C GLU A 407 -22.16 -5.52 21.08
N ALA A 408 -20.89 -5.08 21.23
CA ALA A 408 -20.05 -4.66 20.11
C ALA A 408 -18.57 -4.95 20.39
N ILE A 409 -17.77 -4.96 19.32
CA ILE A 409 -16.31 -5.17 19.37
C ILE A 409 -15.59 -4.14 18.52
N LYS A 410 -14.32 -3.89 18.85
CA LYS A 410 -13.34 -3.17 18.04
C LYS A 410 -12.07 -3.99 18.00
N ILE A 411 -11.42 -4.09 16.83
CA ILE A 411 -10.19 -4.85 16.65
C ILE A 411 -9.24 -4.05 15.76
N ARG A 412 -7.93 -4.00 16.12
CA ARG A 412 -6.90 -3.37 15.32
C ARG A 412 -5.58 -4.13 15.40
N LEU A 413 -4.77 -4.02 14.36
CA LEU A 413 -3.39 -4.47 14.38
C LEU A 413 -2.48 -3.35 14.92
N THR A 414 -1.35 -3.73 15.51
CA THR A 414 -0.37 -2.80 16.10
C THR A 414 1.04 -3.09 15.60
N GLY A 415 1.95 -2.12 15.83
CA GLY A 415 3.35 -2.24 15.42
C GLY A 415 3.53 -2.35 13.90
N GLY A 416 4.64 -2.95 13.48
CA GLY A 416 4.96 -3.17 12.08
C GLY A 416 3.90 -3.96 11.32
N LEU A 417 3.18 -4.87 12.01
CA LEU A 417 2.12 -5.68 11.41
C LEU A 417 1.03 -4.81 10.74
N SER A 418 0.67 -3.68 11.33
CA SER A 418 -0.32 -2.75 10.78
C SER A 418 0.12 -2.02 9.51
N ASN A 419 1.42 -2.05 9.17
CA ASN A 419 1.94 -1.47 7.93
C ASN A 419 1.71 -2.39 6.73
N TYR A 420 1.66 -3.71 6.96
CA TYR A 420 1.55 -4.72 5.90
C TYR A 420 0.19 -5.39 5.82
N PHE A 421 -0.66 -5.25 6.85
CA PHE A 421 -1.96 -5.92 6.93
C PHE A 421 -3.07 -5.01 7.42
N ASP A 422 -4.30 -5.33 7.00
CA ASP A 422 -5.54 -4.81 7.55
C ASP A 422 -6.31 -5.95 8.24
N VAL A 423 -7.01 -5.63 9.34
CA VAL A 423 -7.92 -6.58 9.99
C VAL A 423 -9.37 -6.17 9.72
N TRP A 424 -10.12 -7.08 9.10
CA TRP A 424 -11.55 -6.97 8.87
C TRP A 424 -12.32 -7.87 9.81
N TYR A 425 -13.46 -7.41 10.29
CA TYR A 425 -14.31 -8.18 11.19
C TYR A 425 -15.76 -7.76 11.09
N ARG A 426 -16.65 -8.70 11.47
CA ARG A 426 -18.08 -8.49 11.57
C ARG A 426 -18.68 -9.29 12.70
N ALA A 427 -19.89 -8.90 13.13
CA ALA A 427 -20.61 -9.55 14.20
C ALA A 427 -21.97 -10.07 13.74
N TYR A 428 -22.35 -11.26 14.21
CA TYR A 428 -23.71 -11.77 14.13
C TYR A 428 -24.46 -11.34 15.38
N CYS A 429 -25.43 -10.46 15.21
CA CYS A 429 -26.18 -9.88 16.31
C CYS A 429 -27.60 -10.40 16.39
N GLN A 430 -28.12 -10.51 17.62
CA GLN A 430 -29.52 -10.84 17.86
C GLN A 430 -30.45 -10.01 16.96
N ASP A 431 -31.45 -10.67 16.34
CA ASP A 431 -32.49 -10.12 15.47
C ASP A 431 -31.96 -9.47 14.14
N PHE A 432 -30.69 -9.07 14.08
CA PHE A 432 -30.06 -8.52 12.86
C PHE A 432 -29.44 -9.58 11.97
N GLY A 433 -28.95 -10.70 12.53
CA GLY A 433 -28.08 -11.61 11.82
C GLY A 433 -26.67 -11.01 11.64
N TRP A 434 -26.00 -11.35 10.55
CA TRP A 434 -24.70 -10.76 10.21
C TRP A 434 -24.86 -9.29 9.85
N LEU A 435 -24.21 -8.43 10.62
CA LEU A 435 -23.93 -7.07 10.21
C LEU A 435 -22.76 -7.05 9.21
N ASP A 436 -22.57 -5.91 8.56
CA ASP A 436 -21.54 -5.75 7.54
C ASP A 436 -20.12 -5.73 8.13
N TRP A 437 -19.12 -5.76 7.25
CA TRP A 437 -17.72 -5.73 7.63
C TRP A 437 -17.26 -4.33 8.01
N THR A 438 -16.38 -4.27 9.01
CA THR A 438 -15.60 -3.08 9.38
C THR A 438 -14.14 -3.45 9.60
N SER A 439 -13.27 -2.45 9.76
CA SER A 439 -11.82 -2.69 9.88
C SER A 439 -11.13 -1.76 10.86
N ASN A 440 -9.93 -2.15 11.26
CA ASN A 440 -8.90 -1.31 11.86
C ASN A 440 -9.41 -0.39 12.99
N GLY A 441 -10.11 -0.97 13.98
CA GLY A 441 -10.55 -0.28 15.18
C GLY A 441 -11.93 0.37 15.12
N GLN A 442 -12.63 0.30 13.98
CA GLN A 442 -14.02 0.76 13.89
C GLN A 442 -14.97 -0.23 14.57
N PRO A 443 -16.10 0.20 15.14
CA PRO A 443 -17.00 -0.71 15.86
C PRO A 443 -17.75 -1.67 14.92
N ALA A 444 -17.94 -2.92 15.37
CA ALA A 444 -18.86 -3.91 14.81
C ALA A 444 -19.83 -4.39 15.88
N GLY A 445 -21.13 -4.50 15.56
CA GLY A 445 -22.14 -4.95 16.50
C GLY A 445 -23.19 -3.91 16.80
N THR A 446 -23.70 -3.89 18.04
CA THR A 446 -24.74 -2.96 18.47
C THR A 446 -24.37 -2.26 19.77
N SER A 447 -25.02 -1.14 20.11
CA SER A 447 -24.99 -0.56 21.47
C SER A 447 -26.32 0.12 21.81
N LYS A 448 -26.54 0.42 23.08
CA LYS A 448 -27.74 1.12 23.63
C LYS A 448 -29.08 0.41 23.44
N ILE A 449 -29.14 -0.63 22.61
CA ILE A 449 -30.37 -1.36 22.27
C ILE A 449 -30.47 -2.74 22.94
N GLY A 450 -29.40 -3.13 23.65
CA GLY A 450 -29.41 -4.35 24.45
C GLY A 450 -29.35 -5.66 23.69
N TYR A 451 -28.83 -5.65 22.45
CA TYR A 451 -28.73 -6.85 21.62
C TYR A 451 -27.33 -7.49 21.75
N ARG A 452 -27.33 -8.81 21.90
CA ARG A 452 -26.09 -9.60 22.06
C ARG A 452 -25.42 -9.88 20.73
N ILE A 453 -24.11 -10.04 20.76
CA ILE A 453 -23.37 -10.75 19.73
C ILE A 453 -23.46 -12.26 20.01
N GLU A 454 -23.72 -13.04 18.97
CA GLU A 454 -23.79 -14.52 19.02
C GLU A 454 -22.60 -15.16 18.32
N SER A 455 -22.05 -14.49 17.29
CA SER A 455 -20.84 -14.92 16.56
C SER A 455 -20.01 -13.74 16.08
N VAL A 456 -18.73 -13.99 15.92
CA VAL A 456 -17.74 -13.04 15.37
C VAL A 456 -16.95 -13.73 14.27
N GLN A 457 -16.67 -13.00 13.21
CA GLN A 457 -15.77 -13.42 12.15
C GLN A 457 -14.69 -12.36 11.97
N VAL A 458 -13.42 -12.79 11.95
CA VAL A 458 -12.25 -11.89 11.85
C VAL A 458 -11.32 -12.43 10.76
N THR A 459 -10.84 -11.54 9.90
CA THR A 459 -9.86 -11.91 8.88
C THR A 459 -8.78 -10.84 8.76
N ILE A 460 -7.53 -11.28 8.67
CA ILE A 460 -6.36 -10.44 8.38
C ILE A 460 -6.02 -10.64 6.91
N VAL A 461 -5.88 -9.54 6.20
CA VAL A 461 -5.60 -9.51 4.76
C VAL A 461 -4.42 -8.58 4.47
N PRO A 462 -3.74 -8.70 3.32
CA PRO A 462 -2.72 -7.75 2.89
C PRO A 462 -3.25 -6.31 2.94
N LYS A 463 -2.36 -5.36 3.27
CA LYS A 463 -2.67 -3.93 3.37
C LYS A 463 -3.31 -3.41 2.10
N GLY A 464 -4.45 -2.72 2.25
CA GLY A 464 -5.21 -2.17 1.12
C GLY A 464 -6.05 -3.18 0.35
N ALA A 465 -6.07 -4.45 0.73
CA ALA A 465 -7.04 -5.40 0.20
C ALA A 465 -8.46 -4.98 0.61
N GLY A 466 -9.40 -5.13 -0.31
CA GLY A 466 -10.78 -4.76 -0.09
C GLY A 466 -11.46 -5.55 1.03
N ALA A 467 -12.60 -5.06 1.49
CA ALA A 467 -13.44 -5.76 2.46
C ALA A 467 -13.90 -7.12 1.90
N PRO A 468 -14.03 -8.17 2.75
CA PRO A 468 -14.55 -9.48 2.32
C PRO A 468 -16.02 -9.46 1.89
N GLY A 469 -16.72 -8.35 2.08
CA GLY A 469 -18.13 -8.18 1.74
C GLY A 469 -18.62 -6.75 1.96
N SER A 470 -19.94 -6.55 2.06
CA SER A 470 -20.56 -5.23 2.30
C SER A 470 -20.05 -4.57 3.59
N THR A 471 -19.93 -3.24 3.53
CA THR A 471 -19.45 -2.39 4.66
C THR A 471 -20.45 -1.32 5.07
N GLY A 472 -21.68 -1.35 4.54
CA GLY A 472 -22.65 -0.27 4.72
C GLY A 472 -23.19 -0.14 6.14
N ARG A 473 -23.31 -1.25 6.90
CA ARG A 473 -23.87 -1.25 8.26
C ARG A 473 -23.14 -2.22 9.19
N PRO A 474 -21.91 -1.96 9.57
CA PRO A 474 -21.15 -2.80 10.50
C PRO A 474 -21.59 -2.64 11.97
N TYR A 475 -22.21 -1.52 12.30
CA TYR A 475 -22.56 -1.14 13.66
C TYR A 475 -23.85 -0.32 13.69
N THR A 476 -24.68 -0.50 14.74
CA THR A 476 -25.90 0.28 14.93
C THR A 476 -26.25 0.45 16.41
N ASP A 477 -26.79 1.60 16.77
CA ASP A 477 -27.42 1.89 18.05
C ASP A 477 -28.96 2.08 17.91
N GLN A 478 -29.50 1.76 16.74
CA GLN A 478 -30.93 1.82 16.43
C GLN A 478 -31.52 0.40 16.35
N PRO A 479 -32.63 0.12 17.03
CA PRO A 479 -33.30 -1.17 16.94
C PRO A 479 -33.83 -1.41 15.51
N LEU A 480 -34.08 -2.66 15.17
CA LEU A 480 -34.83 -2.99 13.96
C LEU A 480 -36.25 -2.41 14.06
N LEU A 481 -36.64 -1.67 13.05
CA LEU A 481 -38.02 -1.23 12.91
C LEU A 481 -38.91 -2.43 12.55
N PRO A 482 -40.13 -2.55 13.09
CA PRO A 482 -41.13 -3.48 12.60
C PRO A 482 -41.30 -3.40 11.07
N ALA A 483 -41.66 -4.49 10.42
CA ALA A 483 -41.73 -4.56 8.97
C ALA A 483 -42.63 -3.49 8.33
N ASP A 484 -43.75 -3.18 8.96
CA ASP A 484 -44.68 -2.13 8.55
C ASP A 484 -44.05 -0.73 8.65
N MET A 485 -43.30 -0.45 9.72
CA MET A 485 -42.56 0.79 9.89
C MET A 485 -41.42 0.88 8.86
N MET A 486 -40.68 -0.20 8.61
CA MET A 486 -39.62 -0.21 7.61
C MET A 486 -40.17 0.03 6.21
N ALA A 487 -41.29 -0.60 5.86
CA ALA A 487 -41.95 -0.39 4.57
C ALA A 487 -42.40 1.08 4.38
N MET A 488 -42.97 1.69 5.41
CA MET A 488 -43.39 3.11 5.40
C MET A 488 -42.17 4.04 5.31
N LEU A 489 -41.09 3.78 6.04
CA LEU A 489 -39.84 4.56 5.96
C LEU A 489 -39.20 4.49 4.58
N ASN A 490 -39.11 3.29 3.99
CA ASN A 490 -38.58 3.09 2.65
C ASN A 490 -39.41 3.84 1.59
N ARG A 491 -40.74 3.90 1.78
CA ARG A 491 -41.62 4.71 0.94
C ARG A 491 -41.38 6.21 1.19
N ALA A 492 -41.31 6.67 2.44
CA ALA A 492 -41.05 8.06 2.83
C ALA A 492 -39.77 8.61 2.19
N ASN A 493 -38.70 7.81 2.11
CA ASN A 493 -37.42 8.21 1.52
C ASN A 493 -37.46 8.54 0.02
N ARG A 494 -38.57 8.27 -0.67
CA ARG A 494 -38.80 8.65 -2.06
C ARG A 494 -39.34 10.07 -2.23
N TYR A 495 -39.88 10.66 -1.16
CA TYR A 495 -40.57 11.96 -1.18
C TYR A 495 -39.72 13.07 -0.61
N SER A 496 -39.88 14.28 -1.17
CA SER A 496 -39.38 15.54 -0.62
C SER A 496 -40.54 16.34 -0.03
N SER A 497 -40.26 17.15 0.97
CA SER A 497 -41.19 18.10 1.58
C SER A 497 -40.61 19.51 1.52
N ASN A 498 -41.45 20.54 1.47
CA ASN A 498 -41.03 21.93 1.54
C ASN A 498 -40.58 22.34 2.97
N THR A 499 -40.78 21.45 3.92
CA THR A 499 -40.34 21.58 5.31
C THR A 499 -39.45 20.40 5.68
N ASN A 500 -38.83 20.41 6.86
CA ASN A 500 -38.09 19.26 7.41
C ASN A 500 -39.05 18.21 8.05
N TRP A 501 -40.33 18.22 7.65
CA TRP A 501 -41.35 17.30 8.11
C TRP A 501 -42.04 16.63 6.92
N LEU A 502 -42.50 15.38 7.12
CA LEU A 502 -43.31 14.60 6.17
C LEU A 502 -44.33 13.78 6.96
N ILE A 503 -45.59 13.73 6.53
CA ILE A 503 -46.62 12.83 7.06
C ILE A 503 -46.88 11.75 6.01
N MET A 504 -46.89 10.48 6.46
CA MET A 504 -47.28 9.32 5.66
C MET A 504 -48.47 8.65 6.30
N VAL A 505 -49.50 8.29 5.51
CA VAL A 505 -50.65 7.51 6.00
C VAL A 505 -50.81 6.29 5.13
N ASP A 506 -50.63 5.12 5.73
CA ASP A 506 -51.14 3.86 5.19
C ASP A 506 -52.59 3.73 5.58
N ARG A 507 -53.50 4.07 4.66
CA ARG A 507 -54.94 4.05 4.94
C ARG A 507 -55.45 2.63 5.09
N GLN A 508 -54.83 1.63 4.41
CA GLN A 508 -55.27 0.24 4.47
C GLN A 508 -54.92 -0.38 5.82
N ALA A 509 -53.71 -0.16 6.32
CA ALA A 509 -53.26 -0.64 7.61
C ALA A 509 -53.70 0.26 8.78
N CYS A 510 -54.34 1.42 8.51
CA CYS A 510 -54.65 2.44 9.50
C CYS A 510 -53.43 2.87 10.34
N ARG A 511 -52.32 3.17 9.67
CA ARG A 511 -51.07 3.63 10.28
C ARG A 511 -50.69 5.02 9.78
N LEU A 512 -50.22 5.86 10.71
CA LEU A 512 -49.72 7.19 10.40
C LEU A 512 -48.28 7.32 10.93
N GLY A 513 -47.36 7.70 10.07
CA GLY A 513 -45.98 8.07 10.38
C GLY A 513 -45.75 9.56 10.20
N VAL A 514 -45.17 10.21 11.20
CA VAL A 514 -44.62 11.58 11.07
C VAL A 514 -43.13 11.49 11.09
N PHE A 515 -42.49 12.07 10.05
CA PHE A 515 -41.07 12.01 9.85
C PHE A 515 -40.43 13.38 9.97
N ARG A 516 -39.17 13.40 10.40
CA ARG A 516 -38.31 14.55 10.41
C ARG A 516 -37.04 14.25 9.62
N GLY A 517 -36.56 15.24 8.81
CA GLY A 517 -35.38 15.08 7.97
C GLY A 517 -35.56 15.62 6.57
N GLN A 518 -35.12 14.86 5.58
CA GLN A 518 -35.22 15.17 4.16
C GLN A 518 -35.26 13.90 3.30
N ARG A 519 -35.55 14.03 2.00
CA ARG A 519 -35.57 12.90 1.07
C ARG A 519 -34.28 12.09 1.16
N GLY A 520 -34.41 10.77 1.30
CA GLY A 520 -33.32 9.81 1.45
C GLY A 520 -32.78 9.66 2.88
N SER A 521 -33.20 10.52 3.83
CA SER A 521 -32.74 10.50 5.23
C SER A 521 -33.85 10.86 6.24
N TRP A 522 -35.08 10.44 5.93
CA TRP A 522 -36.18 10.60 6.88
C TRP A 522 -36.01 9.68 8.08
N SER A 523 -36.34 10.16 9.26
CA SER A 523 -36.44 9.40 10.51
C SER A 523 -37.82 9.60 11.15
N TYR A 524 -38.33 8.57 11.83
CA TYR A 524 -39.60 8.71 12.56
C TYR A 524 -39.49 9.71 13.70
N ALA A 525 -40.35 10.72 13.68
CA ALA A 525 -40.69 11.51 14.87
C ALA A 525 -41.82 10.82 15.66
N GLN A 526 -42.81 10.24 14.94
CA GLN A 526 -43.93 9.53 15.52
C GLN A 526 -44.43 8.42 14.59
N TYR A 527 -45.01 7.36 15.15
CA TYR A 527 -45.70 6.30 14.45
C TYR A 527 -46.91 5.83 15.24
N TRP A 528 -48.13 5.94 14.66
CA TRP A 528 -49.38 5.73 15.38
C TRP A 528 -50.39 4.93 14.57
N THR A 529 -51.32 4.28 15.31
CA THR A 529 -52.59 3.84 14.77
C THR A 529 -53.48 5.06 14.54
N CYS A 530 -54.10 5.17 13.39
CA CYS A 530 -55.13 6.14 13.05
C CYS A 530 -56.39 5.42 12.59
N SER A 531 -57.50 6.14 12.37
CA SER A 531 -58.64 5.63 11.63
C SER A 531 -58.83 6.40 10.35
N ALA A 532 -59.12 5.68 9.27
CA ALA A 532 -59.30 6.22 7.93
C ALA A 532 -60.78 6.23 7.53
N GLY A 533 -61.08 6.76 6.34
CA GLY A 533 -62.40 6.82 5.77
C GLY A 533 -63.06 5.47 5.60
N ALA A 534 -64.40 5.40 5.84
CA ALA A 534 -65.19 4.20 5.59
C ALA A 534 -65.12 3.81 4.08
N PRO A 535 -65.44 2.56 3.73
CA PRO A 535 -65.41 2.12 2.32
C PRO A 535 -66.28 2.99 1.40
N SER A 536 -67.39 3.56 1.90
CA SER A 536 -68.26 4.48 1.18
C SER A 536 -67.72 5.92 1.06
N THR A 537 -66.83 6.31 1.93
CA THR A 537 -66.20 7.64 2.01
C THR A 537 -64.68 7.51 2.27
N PRO A 538 -63.91 6.90 1.34
CA PRO A 538 -62.51 6.58 1.62
C PRO A 538 -61.66 7.84 1.72
N THR A 539 -60.65 7.79 2.60
CA THR A 539 -59.60 8.81 2.60
C THR A 539 -58.89 8.80 1.24
N PRO A 540 -58.81 9.95 0.53
CA PRO A 540 -58.22 9.99 -0.82
C PRO A 540 -56.71 9.68 -0.77
N THR A 541 -56.24 8.84 -1.69
CA THR A 541 -54.81 8.58 -1.89
C THR A 541 -54.20 9.68 -2.74
N GLY A 542 -52.95 10.01 -2.46
CA GLY A 542 -52.25 11.04 -3.23
C GLY A 542 -51.18 11.75 -2.42
N GLU A 543 -50.62 12.77 -3.03
CA GLU A 543 -49.65 13.68 -2.43
C GLU A 543 -50.30 15.02 -2.17
N TYR A 544 -50.30 15.45 -0.93
CA TYR A 544 -50.96 16.66 -0.49
C TYR A 544 -50.00 17.53 0.31
N THR A 545 -50.48 18.66 0.82
CA THR A 545 -49.69 19.60 1.60
C THR A 545 -50.55 20.14 2.75
N VAL A 546 -49.97 20.28 3.92
CA VAL A 546 -50.65 20.93 5.06
C VAL A 546 -50.95 22.38 4.70
N THR A 547 -52.24 22.74 4.68
CA THR A 547 -52.72 24.06 4.21
C THR A 547 -53.32 24.90 5.32
N GLY A 548 -53.84 24.28 6.41
CA GLY A 548 -54.51 25.00 7.46
C GLY A 548 -54.53 24.25 8.78
N LYS A 549 -54.82 24.97 9.86
CA LYS A 549 -54.99 24.42 11.22
C LYS A 549 -56.04 25.18 11.97
N GLY A 550 -56.76 24.49 12.82
CA GLY A 550 -57.71 25.13 13.70
C GLY A 550 -57.95 24.33 14.98
N TYR A 551 -58.59 24.98 15.97
CA TYR A 551 -58.77 24.39 17.29
C TYR A 551 -59.86 23.31 17.30
N SER A 552 -60.98 23.56 16.65
CA SER A 552 -62.10 22.60 16.64
C SER A 552 -63.06 22.85 15.47
N PHE A 553 -63.83 21.83 15.12
CA PHE A 553 -64.94 21.87 14.15
C PHE A 553 -66.01 20.82 14.51
N GLY A 554 -67.19 20.93 13.88
CA GLY A 554 -68.28 19.99 14.00
C GLY A 554 -69.61 20.68 14.27
N HIS A 555 -70.71 19.99 13.94
CA HIS A 555 -72.08 20.38 14.24
C HIS A 555 -72.83 19.16 14.78
N GLY A 556 -73.32 19.25 16.02
CA GLY A 556 -73.83 18.08 16.79
C GLY A 556 -72.74 17.20 17.43
N TYR A 557 -71.45 17.48 17.09
CA TYR A 557 -70.28 16.86 17.71
C TYR A 557 -69.12 17.87 17.69
N THR A 558 -68.01 17.55 18.36
CA THR A 558 -66.80 18.36 18.29
C THR A 558 -65.58 17.48 18.01
N CYS A 559 -64.80 17.82 17.00
CA CYS A 559 -63.44 17.29 16.77
C CYS A 559 -62.41 18.42 17.06
N TYR A 560 -61.33 18.08 17.74
CA TYR A 560 -60.33 19.02 18.19
C TYR A 560 -59.03 18.91 17.41
N TYR A 561 -58.25 20.01 17.36
CA TYR A 561 -56.89 20.10 16.81
C TYR A 561 -56.80 19.60 15.38
N TYR A 562 -57.59 20.22 14.48
CA TYR A 562 -57.51 19.80 13.09
C TYR A 562 -56.31 20.40 12.35
N THR A 563 -55.72 19.59 11.48
CA THR A 563 -54.70 19.97 10.52
C THR A 563 -55.17 19.55 9.14
N GLN A 564 -55.43 20.55 8.25
CA GLN A 564 -55.98 20.37 6.92
C GLN A 564 -54.89 19.99 5.93
N PHE A 565 -55.12 19.02 5.06
CA PHE A 565 -54.17 18.60 4.05
C PHE A 565 -54.72 18.60 2.62
N TYR A 566 -56.06 18.49 2.44
CA TYR A 566 -56.70 18.54 1.12
C TYR A 566 -58.18 18.82 1.25
N GLY A 567 -58.68 19.91 0.58
CA GLY A 567 -60.11 20.26 0.63
C GLY A 567 -60.62 20.20 2.08
N ASP A 568 -61.71 19.44 2.33
CA ASP A 568 -62.26 19.24 3.67
C ASP A 568 -61.65 18.03 4.41
N TYR A 569 -60.55 17.45 3.90
CA TYR A 569 -59.90 16.32 4.57
C TYR A 569 -58.84 16.79 5.55
N LEU A 570 -58.99 16.28 6.78
CA LEU A 570 -58.25 16.75 7.96
C LEU A 570 -57.62 15.59 8.74
N PHE A 571 -56.52 15.86 9.41
CA PHE A 571 -56.09 15.14 10.61
C PHE A 571 -56.80 15.80 11.81
N HIS A 572 -57.50 15.04 12.64
CA HIS A 572 -58.23 15.58 13.79
C HIS A 572 -58.45 14.54 14.87
N SER A 573 -58.92 14.96 16.05
CA SER A 573 -59.26 14.05 17.13
C SER A 573 -60.43 13.12 16.78
N ILE A 574 -60.63 12.06 17.56
CA ILE A 574 -61.92 11.36 17.59
C ILE A 574 -63.04 12.37 17.86
N PRO A 575 -64.33 12.08 17.48
CA PRO A 575 -65.45 12.94 17.78
C PRO A 575 -65.83 12.86 19.25
N TYR A 576 -66.16 14.01 19.82
CA TYR A 576 -66.64 14.23 21.18
C TYR A 576 -68.09 14.77 21.13
N TYR A 577 -68.85 14.59 22.19
CA TYR A 577 -70.13 15.30 22.32
C TYR A 577 -69.90 16.82 22.25
N GLN A 578 -70.83 17.50 21.60
CA GLN A 578 -70.71 18.93 21.28
C GLN A 578 -70.14 19.77 22.42
N GLY A 579 -69.02 20.40 22.22
CA GLY A 579 -68.37 21.29 23.17
C GLY A 579 -67.78 20.63 24.42
N THR A 580 -67.66 19.31 24.46
CA THR A 580 -67.13 18.54 25.61
C THR A 580 -65.88 17.76 25.22
N PHE A 581 -65.19 17.18 26.20
CA PHE A 581 -64.13 16.19 26.00
C PHE A 581 -64.62 14.75 26.30
N ASN A 582 -65.95 14.51 26.39
CA ASN A 582 -66.48 13.17 26.49
C ASN A 582 -66.52 12.51 25.11
N PRO A 583 -65.83 11.38 24.87
CA PRO A 583 -65.82 10.74 23.57
C PRO A 583 -67.21 10.29 23.12
N MET A 584 -67.60 10.65 21.90
CA MET A 584 -68.77 10.14 21.22
C MET A 584 -68.49 8.80 20.52
N ASP A 585 -67.32 8.68 19.94
CA ASP A 585 -66.81 7.45 19.30
C ASP A 585 -65.30 7.34 19.48
N SER A 586 -64.87 6.41 20.33
CA SER A 586 -63.46 6.19 20.68
C SER A 586 -62.77 5.11 19.82
N ARG A 587 -63.45 4.50 18.85
CA ARG A 587 -62.88 3.44 17.99
C ARG A 587 -61.70 3.97 17.16
N MET A 588 -60.64 3.19 17.14
CA MET A 588 -59.39 3.49 16.44
C MET A 588 -58.89 2.28 15.63
N GLY A 589 -58.07 2.52 14.61
CA GLY A 589 -57.53 1.45 13.77
C GLY A 589 -58.51 0.87 12.76
N MET A 590 -59.56 1.59 12.42
CA MET A 590 -60.71 1.13 11.63
C MET A 590 -61.03 2.14 10.50
N HIS A 591 -61.69 1.66 9.45
CA HIS A 591 -62.22 2.47 8.35
C HIS A 591 -63.64 2.96 8.71
N ILE A 592 -63.74 4.08 9.40
CA ILE A 592 -64.98 4.54 10.05
C ILE A 592 -65.28 6.04 9.90
N SER A 593 -64.31 6.82 9.33
CA SER A 593 -64.51 8.25 9.20
C SER A 593 -65.23 8.58 7.85
N GLN A 594 -65.63 9.83 7.71
CA GLN A 594 -66.20 10.36 6.43
C GLN A 594 -65.04 10.84 5.51
N GLY A 595 -63.86 10.18 5.55
CA GLY A 595 -62.71 10.48 4.72
C GLY A 595 -61.54 11.14 5.46
N CYS A 596 -61.75 11.80 6.55
CA CYS A 596 -60.69 12.36 7.40
C CYS A 596 -59.84 11.26 8.07
N VAL A 597 -58.67 11.65 8.57
CA VAL A 597 -57.81 10.78 9.39
C VAL A 597 -58.02 11.11 10.87
N ARG A 598 -58.69 10.20 11.60
CA ARG A 598 -58.95 10.34 13.05
C ARG A 598 -57.75 9.86 13.87
N LEU A 599 -57.50 10.56 14.96
CA LEU A 599 -56.42 10.30 15.92
C LEU A 599 -56.95 10.44 17.36
N PRO A 600 -56.32 9.84 18.36
CA PRO A 600 -56.46 10.28 19.74
C PRO A 600 -56.16 11.79 19.86
N ILE A 601 -56.84 12.46 20.81
CA ILE A 601 -56.77 13.93 20.93
C ILE A 601 -55.34 14.45 21.17
N ASP A 602 -54.59 13.73 21.96
CA ASP A 602 -53.18 14.03 22.26
C ASP A 602 -52.29 13.98 20.98
N ARG A 603 -52.54 13.04 20.08
CA ARG A 603 -51.83 12.86 18.82
C ARG A 603 -52.26 13.87 17.76
N ALA A 604 -53.55 14.19 17.69
CA ALA A 604 -54.05 15.27 16.85
C ALA A 604 -53.44 16.62 17.28
N LYS A 605 -53.42 16.87 18.59
CA LYS A 605 -52.76 18.05 19.17
C LYS A 605 -51.27 18.06 18.87
N TRP A 606 -50.61 16.93 18.96
CA TRP A 606 -49.19 16.86 18.67
C TRP A 606 -48.87 17.26 17.20
N ILE A 607 -49.64 16.79 16.21
CA ILE A 607 -49.52 17.22 14.81
C ILE A 607 -49.78 18.74 14.71
N TRP A 608 -50.84 19.21 15.32
CA TRP A 608 -51.25 20.62 15.34
C TRP A 608 -50.14 21.52 15.90
N ASP A 609 -49.48 21.12 16.97
CA ASP A 609 -48.39 21.87 17.61
C ASP A 609 -47.09 21.86 16.79
N ASN A 610 -46.71 20.70 16.24
CA ASN A 610 -45.32 20.45 15.78
C ASN A 610 -45.12 20.47 14.26
N VAL A 611 -46.16 20.11 13.47
CA VAL A 611 -46.02 20.01 12.02
C VAL A 611 -46.38 21.35 11.35
N PRO A 612 -45.49 22.04 10.67
CA PRO A 612 -45.77 23.34 10.06
C PRO A 612 -46.66 23.26 8.81
N LEU A 613 -47.23 24.38 8.41
CA LEU A 613 -47.84 24.54 7.09
C LEU A 613 -46.81 24.25 5.97
N ALA A 614 -47.28 23.92 4.79
CA ALA A 614 -46.48 23.49 3.63
C ALA A 614 -45.78 22.12 3.80
N THR A 615 -46.02 21.40 4.89
CA THR A 615 -45.51 20.01 5.06
C THR A 615 -46.19 19.08 4.06
N LYS A 616 -45.42 18.25 3.38
CA LYS A 616 -45.91 17.20 2.47
C LYS A 616 -46.67 16.13 3.27
N VAL A 617 -47.82 15.72 2.75
CA VAL A 617 -48.63 14.60 3.23
C VAL A 617 -48.77 13.59 2.09
N VAL A 618 -48.49 12.32 2.35
CA VAL A 618 -48.64 11.23 1.40
C VAL A 618 -49.60 10.19 1.96
N ILE A 619 -50.69 9.91 1.26
CA ILE A 619 -51.69 8.90 1.64
C ILE A 619 -51.71 7.81 0.57
N TYR A 620 -51.58 6.53 0.99
CA TYR A 620 -51.47 5.39 0.07
C TYR A 620 -52.25 4.17 0.58
#